data_1a7fedd8e26a32789f295835d7323129
#
_entry.id   1a7fedd8e26a32789f295835d7323129
#
_cell.length_a   1.000
_cell.length_b   1.000
_cell.length_c   1.000
_cell.angle_alpha   90.00
_cell.angle_beta   90.00
_cell.angle_gamma   90.00
#
_symmetry.space_group_name_H-M   'P 1'
#
loop_
_entity.id
_entity.type
_entity.pdbx_description
1 polymer ?
#
loop_
_entity_poly.entity_id
_entity_poly.type
_entity_poly.pdbx_seq_one_letter_code
_entity_poly.pdbx_strand_id
1 'polypeptide(L)'
;MSTAGTGPGGPEADGPPAAARRRTGGPPRGVCLRLAYEGTAFSGWQVQPGRRTVQGVLAEAIRAVSGEVLRPQGTSRTDAGVHALDQVAVFTSSSTLDAATWARALDTHLPPDVAVISARDVPPDYDPLAAAVGKRYRYRIHDAPARPVLDRHLVWRWRGRLDCAVVREAARHLEGEHDFTSFEKTPSTRVSKVRTIHEISVGRPAGVARSGADELWIEVEGNGFLHNMVRIIVGSLVMVGAGRRPPTWLAEALAARRRPAAGPTAPPQGLVLAATRLSPDPWHAFPISSAQ
;
A
#
# COMPACT_ATOMS: atom_id res chain seq x y z
N MET A 1 -29.29 -67.94 35.69
CA MET A 1 -29.02 -66.77 36.54
C MET A 1 -28.35 -65.69 35.70
N SER A 2 -29.14 -64.68 35.52
CA SER A 2 -28.84 -63.52 34.66
C SER A 2 -27.96 -62.54 35.40
N THR A 3 -26.92 -61.95 34.71
CA THR A 3 -26.37 -60.67 35.11
C THR A 3 -26.07 -59.84 33.87
N ALA A 4 -26.83 -58.77 33.74
CA ALA A 4 -26.65 -57.72 32.75
C ALA A 4 -25.45 -56.87 33.11
N GLY A 5 -24.56 -56.61 32.13
CA GLY A 5 -23.47 -55.65 32.19
C GLY A 5 -23.83 -54.44 31.36
N THR A 6 -24.00 -53.31 32.04
CA THR A 6 -24.12 -51.97 31.44
C THR A 6 -22.77 -51.52 30.94
N GLY A 7 -22.64 -51.22 29.63
CA GLY A 7 -21.49 -50.57 29.00
C GLY A 7 -21.53 -49.04 29.20
N PRO A 8 -20.38 -48.36 29.31
CA PRO A 8 -20.31 -46.91 29.45
C PRO A 8 -20.56 -46.20 28.12
N GLY A 9 -21.36 -45.14 28.17
CA GLY A 9 -21.62 -44.22 27.04
C GLY A 9 -20.31 -43.57 26.54
N GLY A 10 -20.10 -43.60 25.24
CA GLY A 10 -19.06 -42.85 24.56
C GLY A 10 -19.40 -41.35 24.54
N PRO A 11 -18.36 -40.50 24.39
CA PRO A 11 -18.57 -39.06 24.35
C PRO A 11 -19.34 -38.64 23.09
N GLU A 12 -20.38 -37.86 23.30
CA GLU A 12 -21.09 -37.16 22.22
C GLU A 12 -20.12 -36.38 21.38
N ALA A 13 -20.15 -36.61 20.07
CA ALA A 13 -19.40 -35.82 19.09
C ALA A 13 -19.99 -34.41 19.08
N ASP A 14 -19.17 -33.44 19.48
CA ASP A 14 -19.42 -32.02 19.27
C ASP A 14 -19.71 -31.78 17.77
N GLY A 15 -20.96 -31.38 17.51
CA GLY A 15 -21.40 -30.98 16.19
C GLY A 15 -20.62 -29.72 15.73
N PRO A 16 -20.51 -29.48 14.42
CA PRO A 16 -19.78 -28.32 13.90
C PRO A 16 -20.30 -27.02 14.54
N PRO A 17 -19.39 -26.04 14.84
CA PRO A 17 -19.80 -24.80 15.50
C PRO A 17 -20.90 -24.12 14.68
N ALA A 18 -21.91 -23.65 15.36
CA ALA A 18 -23.09 -23.00 14.80
C ALA A 18 -22.67 -21.95 13.76
N ALA A 19 -23.08 -22.16 12.50
CA ALA A 19 -22.85 -21.24 11.40
C ALA A 19 -23.18 -19.82 11.86
N ALA A 20 -22.20 -18.91 11.76
CA ALA A 20 -22.35 -17.51 12.09
C ALA A 20 -23.66 -16.99 11.47
N ARG A 21 -24.64 -16.62 12.30
CA ARG A 21 -25.91 -16.07 11.86
C ARG A 21 -25.58 -14.90 10.92
N ARG A 22 -26.04 -15.00 9.66
CA ARG A 22 -25.86 -13.96 8.65
C ARG A 22 -26.38 -12.63 9.23
N ARG A 23 -25.46 -11.71 9.55
CA ARG A 23 -25.76 -10.37 10.07
C ARG A 23 -25.96 -9.39 8.90
N THR A 24 -26.76 -9.81 7.90
CA THR A 24 -27.10 -9.01 6.72
C THR A 24 -28.56 -8.57 6.84
N GLY A 25 -28.90 -7.37 6.37
CA GLY A 25 -30.27 -6.84 6.36
C GLY A 25 -30.42 -5.42 6.93
N GLY A 26 -29.31 -4.77 7.28
CA GLY A 26 -29.29 -3.35 7.61
C GLY A 26 -29.28 -2.45 6.34
N PRO A 27 -29.52 -1.13 6.49
CA PRO A 27 -29.27 -0.19 5.40
C PRO A 27 -27.80 -0.22 4.98
N PRO A 28 -27.48 0.00 3.68
CA PRO A 28 -26.11 0.03 3.21
C PRO A 28 -25.27 1.08 3.97
N ARG A 29 -24.08 0.67 4.41
CA ARG A 29 -23.10 1.52 5.12
C ARG A 29 -21.75 1.41 4.43
N GLY A 30 -21.07 2.54 4.26
CA GLY A 30 -19.69 2.55 3.79
C GLY A 30 -18.73 2.24 4.95
N VAL A 31 -17.75 1.41 4.68
CA VAL A 31 -16.66 1.09 5.62
C VAL A 31 -15.34 1.48 4.97
N CYS A 32 -14.65 2.44 5.58
CA CYS A 32 -13.35 2.92 5.15
C CYS A 32 -12.25 2.32 6.04
N LEU A 33 -11.29 1.64 5.44
CA LEU A 33 -10.19 0.98 6.10
C LEU A 33 -8.86 1.68 5.81
N ARG A 34 -7.99 1.78 6.80
CA ARG A 34 -6.54 1.95 6.63
C ARG A 34 -5.87 0.60 6.79
N LEU A 35 -5.03 0.22 5.82
CA LEU A 35 -4.39 -1.09 5.73
C LEU A 35 -2.88 -0.93 5.63
N ALA A 36 -2.15 -1.83 6.30
CA ALA A 36 -0.74 -2.06 6.00
C ALA A 36 -0.56 -3.44 5.38
N TYR A 37 0.43 -3.58 4.49
CA TYR A 37 0.80 -4.89 3.93
C TYR A 37 2.26 -4.96 3.49
N GLU A 38 2.83 -6.14 3.65
CA GLU A 38 4.11 -6.55 3.09
C GLU A 38 3.85 -7.13 1.70
N GLY A 39 4.31 -6.42 0.66
CA GLY A 39 3.90 -6.69 -0.73
C GLY A 39 4.62 -7.82 -1.45
N THR A 40 5.69 -8.40 -0.87
CA THR A 40 6.61 -9.34 -1.56
C THR A 40 5.89 -10.53 -2.19
N ALA A 41 4.91 -11.12 -1.48
CA ALA A 41 4.15 -12.26 -1.96
C ALA A 41 2.91 -11.89 -2.78
N PHE A 42 2.66 -10.60 -3.04
CA PHE A 42 1.50 -10.13 -3.78
C PHE A 42 1.84 -9.69 -5.21
N SER A 43 0.96 -10.02 -6.14
CA SER A 43 0.97 -9.49 -7.52
C SER A 43 0.40 -8.07 -7.61
N GLY A 44 0.56 -7.29 -6.53
CA GLY A 44 0.07 -5.93 -6.36
C GLY A 44 -1.31 -5.86 -5.71
N TRP A 45 -1.88 -4.64 -5.74
CA TRP A 45 -3.18 -4.37 -5.15
C TRP A 45 -4.33 -5.04 -5.91
N GLN A 46 -4.45 -4.76 -7.21
CA GLN A 46 -5.62 -5.05 -8.03
C GLN A 46 -5.81 -6.54 -8.29
N VAL A 47 -7.03 -7.06 -8.12
CA VAL A 47 -7.40 -8.44 -8.47
C VAL A 47 -7.04 -8.77 -9.92
N GLN A 48 -6.36 -9.91 -10.10
CA GLN A 48 -5.95 -10.49 -11.37
C GLN A 48 -6.25 -12.00 -11.35
N PRO A 49 -6.75 -12.58 -12.44
CA PRO A 49 -7.05 -14.01 -12.51
C PRO A 49 -5.83 -14.87 -12.14
N GLY A 50 -6.03 -15.83 -11.23
CA GLY A 50 -4.97 -16.77 -10.82
C GLY A 50 -3.79 -16.16 -10.05
N ARG A 51 -3.91 -14.91 -9.59
CA ARG A 51 -2.84 -14.22 -8.84
C ARG A 51 -3.28 -13.85 -7.43
N ARG A 52 -2.38 -14.01 -6.46
CA ARG A 52 -2.57 -13.51 -5.11
C ARG A 52 -2.41 -12.00 -5.09
N THR A 53 -3.45 -11.27 -4.70
CA THR A 53 -3.48 -9.80 -4.66
C THR A 53 -4.05 -9.31 -3.34
N VAL A 54 -3.68 -8.10 -2.91
CA VAL A 54 -4.17 -7.52 -1.63
C VAL A 54 -5.69 -7.34 -1.66
N GLN A 55 -6.23 -6.80 -2.75
CA GLN A 55 -7.68 -6.62 -2.94
C GLN A 55 -8.43 -7.97 -2.90
N GLY A 56 -7.82 -9.03 -3.43
CA GLY A 56 -8.41 -10.38 -3.43
C GLY A 56 -8.53 -10.95 -2.02
N VAL A 57 -7.42 -10.97 -1.25
CA VAL A 57 -7.45 -11.49 0.12
C VAL A 57 -8.35 -10.65 1.04
N LEU A 58 -8.42 -9.33 0.83
CA LEU A 58 -9.35 -8.46 1.55
C LEU A 58 -10.81 -8.80 1.21
N ALA A 59 -11.14 -9.02 -0.07
CA ALA A 59 -12.49 -9.41 -0.49
C ALA A 59 -12.90 -10.79 0.09
N GLU A 60 -11.97 -11.73 0.16
CA GLU A 60 -12.18 -13.04 0.80
C GLU A 60 -12.42 -12.91 2.29
N ALA A 61 -11.65 -12.06 3.00
CA ALA A 61 -11.87 -11.78 4.42
C ALA A 61 -13.22 -11.12 4.66
N ILE A 62 -13.63 -10.14 3.84
CA ILE A 62 -14.96 -9.51 3.91
C ILE A 62 -16.07 -10.58 3.76
N ARG A 63 -15.93 -11.47 2.79
CA ARG A 63 -16.88 -12.56 2.56
C ARG A 63 -16.94 -13.52 3.74
N ALA A 64 -15.82 -13.85 4.35
CA ALA A 64 -15.76 -14.73 5.52
C ALA A 64 -16.48 -14.10 6.72
N VAL A 65 -16.36 -12.80 6.93
CA VAL A 65 -16.99 -12.06 8.03
C VAL A 65 -18.49 -11.87 7.85
N SER A 66 -18.96 -11.48 6.65
CA SER A 66 -20.36 -11.07 6.42
C SER A 66 -21.16 -12.00 5.52
N GLY A 67 -20.49 -12.88 4.78
CA GLY A 67 -21.11 -13.67 3.71
C GLY A 67 -21.36 -12.89 2.40
N GLU A 68 -21.08 -11.59 2.37
CA GLU A 68 -21.27 -10.74 1.19
C GLU A 68 -20.09 -10.86 0.22
N VAL A 69 -20.38 -10.89 -1.08
CA VAL A 69 -19.36 -10.85 -2.13
C VAL A 69 -19.17 -9.41 -2.55
N LEU A 70 -18.20 -8.73 -1.92
CA LEU A 70 -17.92 -7.31 -2.14
C LEU A 70 -16.52 -7.11 -2.72
N ARG A 71 -16.34 -6.02 -3.47
CA ARG A 71 -15.06 -5.65 -4.04
C ARG A 71 -14.58 -4.32 -3.44
N PRO A 72 -13.65 -4.34 -2.47
CA PRO A 72 -13.15 -3.12 -1.86
C PRO A 72 -12.40 -2.26 -2.87
N GLN A 73 -12.65 -0.95 -2.88
CA GLN A 73 -12.00 0.02 -3.76
C GLN A 73 -10.83 0.66 -3.03
N GLY A 74 -9.60 0.53 -3.56
CA GLY A 74 -8.41 1.14 -2.99
C GLY A 74 -8.06 2.49 -3.63
N THR A 75 -7.50 3.41 -2.84
CA THR A 75 -7.03 4.73 -3.33
C THR A 75 -5.78 4.63 -4.21
N SER A 76 -4.98 3.59 -4.04
CA SER A 76 -3.73 3.39 -4.75
C SER A 76 -3.61 1.98 -5.32
N ARG A 77 -3.25 1.88 -6.60
CA ARG A 77 -2.87 0.60 -7.20
C ARG A 77 -1.35 0.46 -7.04
N THR A 78 -0.92 -0.26 -5.99
CA THR A 78 0.49 -0.61 -5.82
C THR A 78 0.86 -1.75 -6.78
N ASP A 79 2.09 -1.71 -7.31
CA ASP A 79 2.62 -2.76 -8.20
C ASP A 79 2.95 -4.04 -7.42
N ALA A 80 3.20 -5.14 -8.14
CA ALA A 80 3.70 -6.38 -7.54
C ALA A 80 4.98 -6.13 -6.73
N GLY A 81 5.04 -6.64 -5.51
CA GLY A 81 6.17 -6.49 -4.60
C GLY A 81 6.28 -5.14 -3.88
N VAL A 82 5.35 -4.21 -4.10
CA VAL A 82 5.31 -2.90 -3.42
C VAL A 82 4.50 -3.01 -2.14
N HIS A 83 5.01 -2.40 -1.06
CA HIS A 83 4.41 -2.42 0.28
C HIS A 83 3.48 -1.22 0.51
N ALA A 84 2.72 -1.26 1.61
CA ALA A 84 1.99 -0.11 2.13
C ALA A 84 1.99 -0.09 3.66
N LEU A 85 2.09 1.11 4.22
CA LEU A 85 1.82 1.40 5.62
C LEU A 85 0.45 2.07 5.81
N ASP A 86 -0.08 2.67 4.74
CA ASP A 86 -1.31 3.47 4.79
C ASP A 86 -2.09 3.40 3.46
N GLN A 87 -2.44 2.20 3.02
CA GLN A 87 -3.40 2.03 1.93
C GLN A 87 -4.81 2.27 2.46
N VAL A 88 -5.58 3.10 1.78
CA VAL A 88 -7.00 3.28 2.09
C VAL A 88 -7.85 2.45 1.15
N ALA A 89 -8.81 1.71 1.70
CA ALA A 89 -9.79 0.93 0.95
C ALA A 89 -11.21 1.14 1.50
N VAL A 90 -12.20 1.18 0.61
CA VAL A 90 -13.60 1.37 0.97
C VAL A 90 -14.45 0.28 0.34
N PHE A 91 -15.45 -0.19 1.07
CA PHE A 91 -16.52 -1.05 0.56
C PHE A 91 -17.84 -0.66 1.21
N THR A 92 -18.96 -0.98 0.54
CA THR A 92 -20.31 -0.76 1.08
C THR A 92 -20.91 -2.12 1.43
N SER A 93 -21.43 -2.25 2.65
CA SER A 93 -21.99 -3.49 3.20
C SER A 93 -23.39 -3.26 3.78
N SER A 94 -24.26 -4.26 3.70
CA SER A 94 -25.55 -4.32 4.41
C SER A 94 -25.44 -5.02 5.77
N SER A 95 -24.24 -5.35 6.22
CA SER A 95 -23.97 -5.87 7.55
C SER A 95 -24.25 -4.82 8.63
N THR A 96 -24.74 -5.27 9.78
CA THR A 96 -24.98 -4.41 10.96
C THR A 96 -23.72 -4.14 11.79
N LEU A 97 -22.57 -4.67 11.38
CA LEU A 97 -21.30 -4.45 12.06
C LEU A 97 -20.85 -2.98 11.93
N ASP A 98 -20.41 -2.40 13.04
CA ASP A 98 -19.72 -1.10 13.03
C ASP A 98 -18.28 -1.23 12.52
N ALA A 99 -17.67 -0.10 12.17
CA ALA A 99 -16.32 -0.07 11.63
C ALA A 99 -15.27 -0.71 12.57
N ALA A 100 -15.39 -0.50 13.89
CA ALA A 100 -14.45 -1.06 14.87
C ALA A 100 -14.55 -2.60 14.93
N THR A 101 -15.76 -3.13 14.85
CA THR A 101 -15.99 -4.58 14.78
C THR A 101 -15.51 -5.17 13.45
N TRP A 102 -15.74 -4.46 12.34
CA TRP A 102 -15.17 -4.83 11.04
C TRP A 102 -13.65 -4.94 11.09
N ALA A 103 -12.95 -3.96 11.70
CA ALA A 103 -11.49 -4.00 11.81
C ALA A 103 -10.99 -5.26 12.52
N ARG A 104 -11.56 -5.56 13.70
CA ARG A 104 -11.20 -6.76 14.48
C ARG A 104 -11.53 -8.06 13.74
N ALA A 105 -12.72 -8.15 13.14
CA ALA A 105 -13.16 -9.35 12.45
C ALA A 105 -12.32 -9.61 11.18
N LEU A 106 -11.99 -8.57 10.41
CA LEU A 106 -11.13 -8.72 9.23
C LEU A 106 -9.73 -9.17 9.60
N ASP A 107 -9.16 -8.62 10.68
CA ASP A 107 -7.79 -8.97 11.11
C ASP A 107 -7.63 -10.45 11.46
N THR A 108 -8.70 -11.11 11.93
CA THR A 108 -8.68 -12.56 12.21
C THR A 108 -8.75 -13.44 10.95
N HIS A 109 -9.15 -12.88 9.81
CA HIS A 109 -9.31 -13.61 8.54
C HIS A 109 -8.24 -13.23 7.51
N LEU A 110 -7.53 -12.12 7.73
CA LEU A 110 -6.44 -11.69 6.86
C LEU A 110 -5.18 -12.52 7.12
N PRO A 111 -4.37 -12.76 6.07
CA PRO A 111 -3.08 -13.39 6.24
C PRO A 111 -2.09 -12.46 6.97
N PRO A 112 -1.00 -12.99 7.57
CA PRO A 112 -0.08 -12.23 8.43
C PRO A 112 0.66 -11.09 7.72
N ASP A 113 0.64 -11.04 6.40
CA ASP A 113 1.24 -9.99 5.58
C ASP A 113 0.26 -8.87 5.18
N VAL A 114 -0.97 -8.86 5.76
CA VAL A 114 -1.96 -7.77 5.63
C VAL A 114 -2.60 -7.52 7.00
N ALA A 115 -2.69 -6.25 7.41
CA ALA A 115 -3.34 -5.85 8.65
C ALA A 115 -4.29 -4.67 8.45
N VAL A 116 -5.39 -4.63 9.21
CA VAL A 116 -6.28 -3.48 9.33
C VAL A 116 -5.77 -2.58 10.44
N ILE A 117 -5.22 -1.44 10.11
CA ILE A 117 -4.71 -0.46 11.09
C ILE A 117 -5.85 0.26 11.79
N SER A 118 -6.87 0.64 11.04
CA SER A 118 -8.06 1.31 11.57
C SER A 118 -9.20 1.25 10.57
N ALA A 119 -10.42 1.43 11.07
CA ALA A 119 -11.63 1.52 10.26
C ALA A 119 -12.52 2.68 10.72
N ARG A 120 -13.33 3.23 9.80
CA ARG A 120 -14.34 4.26 10.05
C ARG A 120 -15.57 3.98 9.20
N ASP A 121 -16.73 4.28 9.78
CA ASP A 121 -17.96 4.37 9.01
C ASP A 121 -17.93 5.62 8.13
N VAL A 122 -18.37 5.48 6.90
CA VAL A 122 -18.50 6.57 5.93
C VAL A 122 -19.87 6.47 5.24
N PRO A 123 -20.34 7.51 4.57
CA PRO A 123 -21.52 7.42 3.71
C PRO A 123 -21.37 6.29 2.68
N PRO A 124 -22.45 5.60 2.29
CA PRO A 124 -22.39 4.46 1.36
C PRO A 124 -21.91 4.84 -0.05
N ASP A 125 -21.98 6.12 -0.41
CA ASP A 125 -21.54 6.73 -1.66
C ASP A 125 -20.14 7.39 -1.57
N TYR A 126 -19.44 7.22 -0.44
CA TYR A 126 -18.08 7.78 -0.29
C TYR A 126 -17.12 7.21 -1.32
N ASP A 127 -16.62 8.05 -2.22
CA ASP A 127 -15.62 7.67 -3.23
C ASP A 127 -14.19 7.92 -2.73
N PRO A 128 -13.43 6.87 -2.42
CA PRO A 128 -12.07 6.99 -1.93
C PRO A 128 -11.10 7.55 -2.99
N LEU A 129 -11.39 7.39 -4.29
CA LEU A 129 -10.53 7.92 -5.35
C LEU A 129 -10.70 9.43 -5.49
N ALA A 130 -11.94 9.92 -5.42
CA ALA A 130 -12.24 11.37 -5.43
C ALA A 130 -11.71 12.05 -4.15
N ALA A 131 -11.81 11.38 -3.00
CA ALA A 131 -11.33 11.89 -1.73
C ALA A 131 -9.79 11.90 -1.60
N ALA A 132 -9.06 11.10 -2.39
CA ALA A 132 -7.61 11.02 -2.30
C ALA A 132 -6.93 12.23 -2.94
N VAL A 133 -6.56 13.21 -2.12
CA VAL A 133 -5.93 14.49 -2.53
C VAL A 133 -4.40 14.47 -2.51
N GLY A 134 -3.79 13.47 -1.89
CA GLY A 134 -2.33 13.35 -1.86
C GLY A 134 -1.86 11.97 -1.43
N LYS A 135 -0.66 11.61 -1.86
CA LYS A 135 0.01 10.37 -1.51
C LYS A 135 1.47 10.63 -1.27
N ARG A 136 2.02 9.96 -0.24
CA ARG A 136 3.44 9.96 0.03
C ARG A 136 3.97 8.53 -0.11
N TYR A 137 4.99 8.38 -0.94
CA TYR A 137 5.75 7.15 -1.07
C TYR A 137 7.14 7.33 -0.48
N ARG A 138 7.63 6.30 0.19
CA ARG A 138 9.02 6.20 0.65
C ARG A 138 9.71 5.08 -0.09
N TYR A 139 10.92 5.35 -0.55
CA TYR A 139 11.79 4.35 -1.13
C TYR A 139 13.04 4.19 -0.27
N ARG A 140 13.34 2.97 0.17
CA ARG A 140 14.49 2.62 0.99
C ARG A 140 15.58 1.98 0.14
N ILE A 141 16.80 2.52 0.19
CA ILE A 141 17.97 2.01 -0.52
C ILE A 141 19.05 1.71 0.50
N HIS A 142 19.50 0.48 0.55
CA HIS A 142 20.64 0.06 1.37
C HIS A 142 21.92 0.12 0.53
N ASP A 143 22.80 1.07 0.81
CA ASP A 143 24.00 1.37 0.03
C ASP A 143 25.32 1.09 0.81
N ALA A 144 25.24 0.35 1.93
CA ALA A 144 26.38 -0.11 2.69
C ALA A 144 26.98 -1.40 2.11
N PRO A 145 28.27 -1.71 2.45
CA PRO A 145 28.94 -2.93 2.00
C PRO A 145 28.25 -4.22 2.47
N ALA A 146 27.81 -4.27 3.74
CA ALA A 146 27.12 -5.42 4.31
C ALA A 146 25.74 -5.65 3.67
N ARG A 147 25.27 -6.89 3.62
CA ARG A 147 23.93 -7.21 3.13
C ARG A 147 22.87 -6.93 4.19
N PRO A 148 21.70 -6.34 3.82
CA PRO A 148 20.58 -6.12 4.74
C PRO A 148 19.81 -7.45 4.95
N VAL A 149 20.26 -8.31 5.85
CA VAL A 149 19.71 -9.67 5.99
C VAL A 149 18.25 -9.64 6.45
N LEU A 150 17.93 -8.84 7.47
CA LEU A 150 16.56 -8.76 8.03
C LEU A 150 15.63 -7.97 7.11
N ASP A 151 16.12 -6.86 6.53
CA ASP A 151 15.32 -5.96 5.69
C ASP A 151 15.42 -6.27 4.19
N ARG A 152 15.97 -7.45 3.81
CA ARG A 152 16.23 -7.81 2.40
C ARG A 152 15.03 -7.69 1.48
N HIS A 153 13.81 -7.82 2.01
CA HIS A 153 12.55 -7.70 1.28
C HIS A 153 11.93 -6.29 1.35
N LEU A 154 12.54 -5.37 2.12
CA LEU A 154 12.01 -4.04 2.40
C LEU A 154 12.93 -2.93 1.87
N VAL A 155 14.10 -3.28 1.31
CA VAL A 155 15.06 -2.31 0.79
C VAL A 155 15.62 -2.74 -0.57
N TRP A 156 16.02 -1.78 -1.36
CA TRP A 156 16.85 -2.04 -2.54
C TRP A 156 18.31 -2.02 -2.15
N ARG A 157 18.99 -3.16 -2.23
CA ARG A 157 20.43 -3.20 -2.07
C ARG A 157 21.13 -2.61 -3.30
N TRP A 158 21.80 -1.49 -3.09
CA TRP A 158 22.68 -0.86 -4.08
C TRP A 158 24.15 -1.14 -3.71
N ARG A 159 24.99 -1.44 -4.69
CA ARG A 159 26.42 -1.63 -4.47
C ARG A 159 27.17 -0.33 -4.70
N GLY A 160 27.75 0.22 -3.65
CA GLY A 160 28.47 1.50 -3.64
C GLY A 160 27.65 2.60 -2.96
N ARG A 161 28.37 3.55 -2.37
CA ARG A 161 27.77 4.67 -1.64
C ARG A 161 27.17 5.68 -2.60
N LEU A 162 25.96 6.14 -2.30
CA LEU A 162 25.27 7.18 -3.04
C LEU A 162 25.53 8.55 -2.39
N ASP A 163 25.81 9.56 -3.21
CA ASP A 163 25.93 10.94 -2.75
C ASP A 163 24.53 11.54 -2.51
N CYS A 164 24.19 11.68 -1.23
CA CYS A 164 22.89 12.19 -0.80
C CYS A 164 22.68 13.67 -1.20
N ALA A 165 23.75 14.48 -1.22
CA ALA A 165 23.63 15.91 -1.58
C ALA A 165 23.31 16.06 -3.06
N VAL A 166 24.01 15.32 -3.90
CA VAL A 166 23.80 15.31 -5.36
C VAL A 166 22.43 14.75 -5.73
N VAL A 167 21.95 13.70 -5.02
CA VAL A 167 20.58 13.16 -5.21
C VAL A 167 19.54 14.23 -4.86
N ARG A 168 19.74 14.95 -3.74
CA ARG A 168 18.81 16.02 -3.30
C ARG A 168 18.77 17.18 -4.29
N GLU A 169 19.92 17.57 -4.84
CA GLU A 169 20.01 18.61 -5.87
C GLU A 169 19.20 18.19 -7.12
N ALA A 170 19.41 16.98 -7.61
CA ALA A 170 18.72 16.46 -8.78
C ALA A 170 17.19 16.33 -8.55
N ALA A 171 16.76 15.97 -7.35
CA ALA A 171 15.35 15.78 -7.02
C ALA A 171 14.53 17.06 -7.19
N ARG A 172 15.11 18.24 -6.91
CA ARG A 172 14.43 19.55 -7.04
C ARG A 172 13.93 19.83 -8.46
N HIS A 173 14.56 19.27 -9.50
CA HIS A 173 14.10 19.42 -10.86
C HIS A 173 12.76 18.75 -11.17
N LEU A 174 12.30 17.87 -10.28
CA LEU A 174 11.04 17.11 -10.44
C LEU A 174 9.90 17.67 -9.59
N GLU A 175 10.18 18.63 -8.71
CA GLU A 175 9.15 19.27 -7.88
C GLU A 175 8.33 20.26 -8.71
N GLY A 176 7.04 20.41 -8.37
CA GLY A 176 6.08 21.21 -9.11
C GLY A 176 5.19 20.39 -10.04
N GLU A 177 4.45 21.10 -10.89
CA GLU A 177 3.56 20.53 -11.90
C GLU A 177 4.31 20.32 -13.22
N HIS A 178 4.37 19.07 -13.67
CA HIS A 178 5.09 18.68 -14.88
C HIS A 178 4.39 17.55 -15.63
N ASP A 179 4.73 17.43 -16.93
CA ASP A 179 4.41 16.25 -17.73
C ASP A 179 5.43 15.14 -17.46
N PHE A 180 5.03 14.11 -16.73
CA PHE A 180 5.86 12.97 -16.34
C PHE A 180 5.86 11.82 -17.34
N THR A 181 5.63 12.06 -18.63
CA THR A 181 5.66 11.02 -19.67
C THR A 181 6.94 10.17 -19.64
N SER A 182 8.11 10.79 -19.41
CA SER A 182 9.40 10.08 -19.31
C SER A 182 9.47 9.14 -18.11
N PHE A 183 8.68 9.38 -17.08
CA PHE A 183 8.67 8.63 -15.84
C PHE A 183 7.49 7.66 -15.73
N GLU A 184 6.81 7.35 -16.84
CA GLU A 184 5.73 6.37 -16.87
C GLU A 184 6.15 5.09 -17.58
N LYS A 185 5.74 3.93 -17.04
CA LYS A 185 5.89 2.65 -17.73
C LYS A 185 4.95 2.59 -18.93
N THR A 186 5.49 2.29 -20.10
CA THR A 186 4.75 2.10 -21.36
C THR A 186 4.46 0.61 -21.64
N PRO A 187 3.38 0.26 -22.37
CA PRO A 187 2.34 1.18 -22.86
C PRO A 187 1.41 1.67 -21.75
N SER A 188 0.83 2.87 -21.91
CA SER A 188 -0.12 3.47 -20.98
C SER A 188 -1.32 4.06 -21.72
N THR A 189 -2.52 3.81 -21.18
CA THR A 189 -3.80 4.33 -21.69
C THR A 189 -4.23 5.63 -21.03
N ARG A 190 -3.43 6.19 -20.10
CA ARG A 190 -3.79 7.43 -19.39
C ARG A 190 -3.75 8.62 -20.35
N VAL A 191 -4.82 9.42 -20.33
CA VAL A 191 -4.96 10.64 -21.15
C VAL A 191 -4.03 11.74 -20.65
N SER A 192 -4.07 12.06 -19.34
CA SER A 192 -3.21 13.09 -18.76
C SER A 192 -1.98 12.47 -18.09
N LYS A 193 -0.80 12.95 -18.47
CA LYS A 193 0.51 12.62 -17.88
C LYS A 193 1.00 13.68 -16.90
N VAL A 194 0.26 14.78 -16.76
CA VAL A 194 0.61 15.89 -15.86
C VAL A 194 0.32 15.46 -14.42
N ARG A 195 1.30 15.67 -13.53
CA ARG A 195 1.21 15.44 -12.08
C ARG A 195 1.90 16.57 -11.36
N THR A 196 1.51 16.78 -10.10
CA THR A 196 2.18 17.70 -9.20
C THR A 196 2.92 16.91 -8.13
N ILE A 197 4.24 17.04 -8.09
CA ILE A 197 5.07 16.60 -6.97
C ILE A 197 5.21 17.79 -6.04
N HIS A 198 4.71 17.65 -4.81
CA HIS A 198 4.76 18.71 -3.80
C HIS A 198 6.14 18.80 -3.16
N GLU A 199 6.79 17.65 -2.93
CA GLU A 199 8.08 17.56 -2.27
C GLU A 199 8.77 16.24 -2.62
N ILE A 200 10.12 16.30 -2.78
CA ILE A 200 10.98 15.12 -2.78
C ILE A 200 12.04 15.30 -1.69
N SER A 201 11.88 14.64 -0.56
CA SER A 201 12.89 14.65 0.49
C SER A 201 13.86 13.48 0.35
N VAL A 202 15.14 13.76 0.59
CA VAL A 202 16.24 12.79 0.47
C VAL A 202 17.11 12.89 1.71
N GLY A 203 17.30 11.77 2.40
CA GLY A 203 18.08 11.77 3.63
C GLY A 203 18.48 10.38 4.09
N ARG A 204 19.29 10.37 5.14
CA ARG A 204 19.63 9.17 5.89
C ARG A 204 18.95 9.24 7.24
N PRO A 205 18.10 8.27 7.62
CA PRO A 205 17.37 8.34 8.88
C PRO A 205 18.34 8.31 10.07
N ALA A 206 18.19 9.27 10.99
CA ALA A 206 18.95 9.28 12.23
C ALA A 206 18.27 8.33 13.24
N GLY A 207 19.06 7.59 14.02
CA GLY A 207 18.56 6.87 15.21
C GLY A 207 17.90 5.52 14.98
N VAL A 208 17.81 5.01 13.75
CA VAL A 208 17.41 3.62 13.50
C VAL A 208 18.64 2.74 13.74
N ALA A 209 18.73 2.16 14.95
CA ALA A 209 19.85 1.33 15.37
C ALA A 209 20.16 0.27 14.33
N ARG A 210 21.41 0.22 13.89
CA ARG A 210 22.09 -0.71 12.98
C ARG A 210 21.90 -0.49 11.46
N SER A 211 20.86 0.16 10.95
CA SER A 211 20.68 0.36 9.50
C SER A 211 20.57 1.81 9.04
N GLY A 212 20.30 2.76 9.93
CA GLY A 212 20.01 4.15 9.55
C GLY A 212 21.11 4.87 8.78
N ALA A 213 22.38 4.71 9.17
CA ALA A 213 23.52 5.26 8.44
C ALA A 213 23.79 4.54 7.10
N ASP A 214 23.28 3.32 6.97
CA ASP A 214 23.47 2.43 5.84
C ASP A 214 22.35 2.52 4.81
N GLU A 215 21.31 3.30 5.09
CA GLU A 215 20.18 3.52 4.19
C GLU A 215 20.10 4.96 3.71
N LEU A 216 19.74 5.10 2.45
CA LEU A 216 19.26 6.32 1.86
C LEU A 216 17.74 6.20 1.66
N TRP A 217 16.98 7.16 2.19
CA TRP A 217 15.54 7.26 1.99
C TRP A 217 15.23 8.38 1.01
N ILE A 218 14.34 8.08 0.06
CA ILE A 218 13.77 9.05 -0.88
C ILE A 218 12.26 9.02 -0.65
N GLU A 219 11.69 10.13 -0.20
CA GLU A 219 10.25 10.29 -0.08
C GLU A 219 9.74 11.21 -1.18
N VAL A 220 8.63 10.82 -1.80
CA VAL A 220 7.98 11.59 -2.86
C VAL A 220 6.53 11.80 -2.47
N GLU A 221 6.14 13.06 -2.34
CA GLU A 221 4.75 13.46 -2.07
C GLU A 221 4.16 14.19 -3.27
N GLY A 222 2.94 13.82 -3.67
CA GLY A 222 2.25 14.43 -4.81
C GLY A 222 0.77 14.14 -4.83
N ASN A 223 0.05 14.81 -5.76
CA ASN A 223 -1.38 14.64 -5.96
C ASN A 223 -1.78 13.27 -6.52
N GLY A 224 -0.83 12.58 -7.18
CA GLY A 224 -1.02 11.27 -7.78
C GLY A 224 0.18 10.87 -8.61
N PHE A 225 0.24 9.59 -8.98
CA PHE A 225 1.40 9.02 -9.67
C PHE A 225 0.95 8.20 -10.88
N LEU A 226 1.78 8.20 -11.93
CA LEU A 226 1.65 7.34 -13.10
C LEU A 226 2.18 5.93 -12.78
N HIS A 227 1.92 4.98 -13.67
CA HIS A 227 2.37 3.60 -13.51
C HIS A 227 3.91 3.53 -13.39
N ASN A 228 4.43 2.96 -12.32
CA ASN A 228 5.85 2.89 -11.95
C ASN A 228 6.57 4.24 -11.77
N MET A 229 5.87 5.38 -11.74
CA MET A 229 6.47 6.71 -11.75
C MET A 229 7.52 6.89 -10.64
N VAL A 230 7.16 6.64 -9.39
CA VAL A 230 8.10 6.80 -8.25
C VAL A 230 9.33 5.89 -8.42
N ARG A 231 9.16 4.66 -8.87
CA ARG A 231 10.28 3.73 -9.09
C ARG A 231 11.21 4.18 -10.21
N ILE A 232 10.68 4.81 -11.26
CA ILE A 232 11.50 5.37 -12.36
C ILE A 232 12.21 6.64 -11.88
N ILE A 233 11.56 7.50 -11.10
CA ILE A 233 12.18 8.65 -10.43
C ILE A 233 13.37 8.18 -9.59
N VAL A 234 13.15 7.22 -8.69
CA VAL A 234 14.21 6.70 -7.83
C VAL A 234 15.34 6.05 -8.62
N GLY A 235 15.03 5.25 -9.64
CA GLY A 235 16.06 4.67 -10.52
C GLY A 235 16.90 5.73 -11.23
N SER A 236 16.28 6.84 -11.63
CA SER A 236 16.98 7.98 -12.24
C SER A 236 17.85 8.72 -11.21
N LEU A 237 17.33 8.99 -10.03
CA LEU A 237 18.06 9.63 -8.94
C LEU A 237 19.27 8.80 -8.48
N VAL A 238 19.15 7.47 -8.47
CA VAL A 238 20.29 6.58 -8.16
C VAL A 238 21.40 6.67 -9.20
N MET A 239 21.07 6.87 -10.50
CA MET A 239 22.08 7.08 -11.53
C MET A 239 22.86 8.37 -11.30
N VAL A 240 22.20 9.42 -10.80
CA VAL A 240 22.83 10.69 -10.45
C VAL A 240 23.67 10.53 -9.16
N GLY A 241 23.13 9.97 -8.11
CA GLY A 241 23.84 9.75 -6.83
C GLY A 241 25.04 8.82 -6.93
N ALA A 242 25.09 7.95 -7.94
CA ALA A 242 26.22 7.09 -8.28
C ALA A 242 27.25 7.77 -9.22
N GLY A 243 27.07 9.06 -9.53
CA GLY A 243 27.97 9.81 -10.42
C GLY A 243 27.91 9.41 -11.90
N ARG A 244 26.88 8.64 -12.30
CA ARG A 244 26.73 8.16 -13.70
C ARG A 244 26.05 9.19 -14.61
N ARG A 245 25.36 10.16 -14.03
CA ARG A 245 24.68 11.28 -14.70
C ARG A 245 24.79 12.55 -13.86
N PRO A 246 24.85 13.74 -14.49
CA PRO A 246 24.82 15.01 -13.76
C PRO A 246 23.41 15.28 -13.19
N PRO A 247 23.26 16.12 -12.14
CA PRO A 247 21.97 16.50 -11.56
C PRO A 247 20.98 17.07 -12.59
N THR A 248 21.46 17.88 -13.53
CA THR A 248 20.65 18.51 -14.60
C THR A 248 19.98 17.51 -15.54
N TRP A 249 20.49 16.27 -15.60
CA TRP A 249 19.90 15.22 -16.43
C TRP A 249 18.43 14.94 -16.09
N LEU A 250 17.99 15.14 -14.85
CA LEU A 250 16.58 14.94 -14.48
C LEU A 250 15.67 15.97 -15.17
N ALA A 251 16.11 17.24 -15.30
CA ALA A 251 15.39 18.27 -16.05
C ALA A 251 15.33 17.92 -17.55
N GLU A 252 16.45 17.46 -18.12
CA GLU A 252 16.51 17.04 -19.52
C GLU A 252 15.57 15.83 -19.77
N ALA A 253 15.58 14.83 -18.86
CA ALA A 253 14.71 13.68 -18.94
C ALA A 253 13.23 14.07 -18.86
N LEU A 254 12.88 15.04 -18.00
CA LEU A 254 11.53 15.57 -17.88
C LEU A 254 11.08 16.25 -19.18
N ALA A 255 11.92 17.15 -19.71
CA ALA A 255 11.65 17.90 -20.94
C ALA A 255 11.51 16.99 -22.17
N ALA A 256 12.20 15.86 -22.20
CA ALA A 256 12.22 14.93 -23.34
C ALA A 256 10.89 14.21 -23.58
N ARG A 257 10.00 14.09 -22.58
CA ARG A 257 8.68 13.44 -22.65
C ARG A 257 8.69 12.06 -23.32
N ARG A 258 9.72 11.27 -23.08
CA ARG A 258 9.88 9.92 -23.63
C ARG A 258 10.55 9.00 -22.63
N ARG A 259 10.01 7.78 -22.43
CA ARG A 259 10.48 6.83 -21.42
C ARG A 259 11.99 6.53 -21.48
N PRO A 260 12.63 6.36 -22.65
CA PRO A 260 14.07 6.08 -22.73
C PRO A 260 14.98 7.22 -22.23
N ALA A 261 14.47 8.43 -22.06
CA ALA A 261 15.23 9.56 -21.53
C ALA A 261 15.46 9.46 -20.00
N ALA A 262 14.57 8.78 -19.28
CA ALA A 262 14.71 8.55 -17.83
C ALA A 262 15.48 7.27 -17.53
N GLY A 263 15.87 7.11 -16.26
CA GLY A 263 16.62 5.97 -15.76
C GLY A 263 15.84 4.65 -15.68
N PRO A 264 16.46 3.59 -15.19
CA PRO A 264 15.83 2.28 -15.03
C PRO A 264 14.69 2.35 -13.99
N THR A 265 13.74 1.41 -14.08
CA THR A 265 12.75 1.24 -13.03
C THR A 265 13.39 0.57 -11.82
N ALA A 266 13.42 1.24 -10.68
CA ALA A 266 13.94 0.66 -9.43
C ALA A 266 13.12 -0.58 -9.01
N PRO A 267 13.73 -1.57 -8.31
CA PRO A 267 13.04 -2.75 -7.81
C PRO A 267 11.83 -2.40 -6.92
N PRO A 268 10.78 -3.24 -6.85
CA PRO A 268 9.58 -2.91 -6.09
C PRO A 268 9.78 -2.95 -4.58
N GLN A 269 10.62 -3.85 -4.07
CA GLN A 269 10.77 -4.13 -2.64
C GLN A 269 11.32 -2.97 -1.80
N GLY A 270 11.88 -1.93 -2.42
CA GLY A 270 12.28 -0.72 -1.69
C GLY A 270 11.13 0.27 -1.50
N LEU A 271 10.00 0.09 -2.22
CA LEU A 271 8.92 1.06 -2.27
C LEU A 271 7.80 0.73 -1.29
N VAL A 272 7.38 1.72 -0.52
CA VAL A 272 6.21 1.64 0.36
C VAL A 272 5.31 2.87 0.19
N LEU A 273 4.00 2.66 0.07
CA LEU A 273 3.00 3.71 0.22
C LEU A 273 2.97 4.10 1.70
N ALA A 274 3.57 5.24 2.05
CA ALA A 274 3.78 5.66 3.42
C ALA A 274 2.59 6.41 4.02
N ALA A 275 1.88 7.20 3.19
CA ALA A 275 0.69 7.94 3.63
C ALA A 275 -0.26 8.21 2.46
N THR A 276 -1.56 8.23 2.78
CA THR A 276 -2.65 8.67 1.89
C THR A 276 -3.40 9.83 2.56
N ARG A 277 -3.46 10.98 1.90
CA ARG A 277 -4.26 12.13 2.37
C ARG A 277 -5.62 12.12 1.69
N LEU A 278 -6.66 12.29 2.49
CA LEU A 278 -8.06 12.32 2.05
C LEU A 278 -8.68 13.69 2.37
N SER A 279 -9.64 14.10 1.53
CA SER A 279 -10.49 15.27 1.79
C SER A 279 -11.89 14.99 1.20
N PRO A 280 -12.94 14.82 2.01
CA PRO A 280 -12.89 14.79 3.48
C PRO A 280 -12.16 13.56 4.04
N ASP A 281 -11.45 13.74 5.15
CA ASP A 281 -10.76 12.64 5.84
C ASP A 281 -11.72 11.99 6.86
N PRO A 282 -12.07 10.69 6.70
CA PRO A 282 -13.01 10.01 7.60
C PRO A 282 -12.57 9.98 9.07
N TRP A 283 -11.26 10.09 9.34
CA TRP A 283 -10.75 10.10 10.73
C TRP A 283 -10.89 11.47 11.41
N HIS A 284 -11.19 12.54 10.64
CA HIS A 284 -11.39 13.89 11.15
C HIS A 284 -12.79 14.44 10.87
N ALA A 285 -13.38 14.10 9.71
CA ALA A 285 -14.66 14.67 9.26
C ALA A 285 -15.90 13.92 9.79
N PHE A 286 -15.79 12.64 10.13
CA PHE A 286 -16.90 11.83 10.61
C PHE A 286 -16.59 11.40 12.06
N PRO A 287 -17.11 12.12 13.10
CA PRO A 287 -16.92 11.74 14.48
C PRO A 287 -17.52 10.34 14.71
N ILE A 288 -16.86 9.56 15.56
CA ILE A 288 -17.37 8.26 16.01
C ILE A 288 -18.72 8.54 16.66
N SER A 289 -19.81 8.02 16.09
CA SER A 289 -21.09 8.00 16.79
C SER A 289 -20.84 7.24 18.10
N SER A 290 -20.78 7.97 19.20
CA SER A 290 -20.85 7.36 20.54
C SER A 290 -22.22 6.69 20.62
N ALA A 291 -22.25 5.37 20.41
CA ALA A 291 -23.42 4.57 20.74
C ALA A 291 -23.72 4.80 22.21
N GLN A 292 -24.85 5.45 22.48
CA GLN A 292 -25.49 5.46 23.78
C GLN A 292 -26.05 4.09 24.09
#